data_63510870d2c769835331663d585fb0da
#
_entry.id   63510870d2c769835331663d585fb0da
#
_cell.length_a   1.000
_cell.length_b   1.000
_cell.length_c   1.000
_cell.angle_alpha   90.00
_cell.angle_beta   90.00
_cell.angle_gamma   90.00
#
_symmetry.space_group_name_H-M   'P 1'
#
loop_
_entity.id
_entity.type
_entity.pdbx_description
1 polymer ?
#
loop_
_entity_poly.entity_id
_entity_poly.type
_entity_poly.pdbx_seq_one_letter_code
_entity_poly.pdbx_strand_id
1 'polypeptide(L)'
;MVSLDLEARLPAEADDRLRGRLLHHGKALVGTAGIRPGDRVLEIGCGTGHLAEFVARIVGPQGRVVGLDPRTVAIDIARRRTLPNFTACVGTADDLYLLENASFDVVLMNSMFHWIQNQEQSLAEAARVLRQGGRIGISALAKKPPHTWQVLFDEVFRSAGLGDSAGRPWISAYRLDSDELSHLLAKVGFQATSVGLRPFVDYFADVGEVIDFEFSALNSLGNSTGNFFAGLPAEKRAKVRAALAHELIAYDTPSGIRLDRHMIFALARKLWG
;
A
#
# COMPACT_ATOMS: atom_id res chain seq x y z
N MET A 1 28.36 18.94 11.88
CA MET A 1 27.36 17.85 12.12
C MET A 1 26.04 18.54 12.37
N VAL A 2 25.27 18.74 11.32
CA VAL A 2 23.98 19.45 11.37
C VAL A 2 22.91 18.36 11.52
N SER A 3 22.15 18.47 12.58
CA SER A 3 20.95 17.66 12.84
C SER A 3 19.91 17.97 11.75
N LEU A 4 19.98 17.21 10.67
CA LEU A 4 18.91 17.09 9.69
C LEU A 4 17.95 16.05 10.23
N ASP A 5 16.67 16.37 10.44
CA ASP A 5 15.64 15.32 10.36
C ASP A 5 14.54 15.22 11.39
N LEU A 6 14.21 16.23 12.17
CA LEU A 6 13.03 16.07 13.03
C LEU A 6 11.73 16.72 12.51
N GLU A 7 11.79 17.58 11.48
CA GLU A 7 10.59 18.33 11.03
C GLU A 7 9.85 17.71 9.83
N ALA A 8 10.39 16.64 9.22
CA ALA A 8 9.86 16.09 7.95
C ALA A 8 9.07 14.77 8.08
N ARG A 9 9.01 14.17 9.26
CA ARG A 9 8.27 12.92 9.47
C ARG A 9 7.12 13.16 10.44
N LEU A 10 5.91 12.75 10.04
CA LEU A 10 4.82 12.64 11.00
C LEU A 10 5.24 11.72 12.14
N PRO A 11 4.87 12.03 13.39
CA PRO A 11 5.00 11.09 14.49
C PRO A 11 4.37 9.74 14.10
N ALA A 12 4.98 8.64 14.53
CA ALA A 12 4.55 7.28 14.12
C ALA A 12 3.07 7.02 14.43
N GLU A 13 2.55 7.58 15.51
CA GLU A 13 1.15 7.49 15.89
C GLU A 13 0.21 8.31 15.00
N ALA A 14 0.68 9.42 14.44
CA ALA A 14 -0.08 10.21 13.48
C ALA A 14 -0.15 9.49 12.13
N ASP A 15 0.97 8.92 11.66
CA ASP A 15 1.01 8.08 10.47
C ASP A 15 0.10 6.84 10.61
N ASP A 16 0.09 6.19 11.77
CA ASP A 16 -0.80 5.05 12.06
C ASP A 16 -2.28 5.43 11.93
N ARG A 17 -2.70 6.57 12.52
CA ARG A 17 -4.08 7.04 12.40
C ARG A 17 -4.49 7.35 10.97
N LEU A 18 -3.63 8.03 10.20
CA LEU A 18 -3.90 8.36 8.81
C LEU A 18 -4.04 7.11 7.94
N ARG A 19 -3.17 6.11 8.14
CA ARG A 19 -3.25 4.86 7.39
C ARG A 19 -4.46 4.02 7.74
N GLY A 20 -4.93 4.08 8.98
CA GLY A 20 -6.16 3.44 9.42
C GLY A 20 -7.40 3.91 8.66
N ARG A 21 -7.40 5.13 8.15
CA ARG A 21 -8.51 5.68 7.35
C ARG A 21 -8.75 4.92 6.05
N LEU A 22 -7.69 4.42 5.40
CA LEU A 22 -7.82 3.64 4.16
C LEU A 22 -8.06 2.15 4.38
N LEU A 23 -8.35 1.75 5.61
CA LEU A 23 -8.63 0.34 5.93
C LEU A 23 -9.81 -0.23 5.12
N HIS A 24 -10.74 0.61 4.65
CA HIS A 24 -11.87 0.17 3.83
C HIS A 24 -11.42 -0.46 2.49
N HIS A 25 -10.31 0.00 1.88
CA HIS A 25 -9.73 -0.66 0.70
C HIS A 25 -9.30 -2.09 1.03
N GLY A 26 -8.60 -2.27 2.15
CA GLY A 26 -8.18 -3.58 2.62
C GLY A 26 -9.35 -4.50 2.97
N LYS A 27 -10.39 -3.98 3.64
CA LYS A 27 -11.61 -4.75 3.94
C LYS A 27 -12.32 -5.23 2.68
N ALA A 28 -12.34 -4.39 1.62
CA ALA A 28 -12.88 -4.80 0.33
C ALA A 28 -12.07 -5.94 -0.30
N LEU A 29 -10.72 -5.91 -0.17
CA LEU A 29 -9.85 -6.99 -0.64
C LEU A 29 -10.09 -8.28 0.15
N VAL A 30 -10.17 -8.20 1.47
CA VAL A 30 -10.46 -9.34 2.36
C VAL A 30 -11.79 -10.01 1.99
N GLY A 31 -12.84 -9.22 1.76
CA GLY A 31 -14.14 -9.73 1.31
C GLY A 31 -14.04 -10.48 -0.02
N THR A 32 -13.23 -9.97 -0.97
CA THR A 32 -13.00 -10.63 -2.26
C THR A 32 -12.16 -11.89 -2.12
N ALA A 33 -11.12 -11.88 -1.28
CA ALA A 33 -10.22 -13.02 -1.07
C ALA A 33 -10.89 -14.21 -0.35
N GLY A 34 -12.08 -14.02 0.22
CA GLY A 34 -12.86 -15.09 0.84
C GLY A 34 -12.14 -15.73 2.03
N ILE A 35 -11.57 -14.91 2.91
CA ILE A 35 -10.88 -15.36 4.13
C ILE A 35 -11.91 -16.01 5.07
N ARG A 36 -11.52 -17.12 5.70
CA ARG A 36 -12.38 -17.96 6.55
C ARG A 36 -11.78 -18.16 7.94
N PRO A 37 -12.59 -18.45 8.94
CA PRO A 37 -12.08 -18.93 10.21
C PRO A 37 -11.13 -20.12 10.03
N GLY A 38 -10.00 -20.11 10.72
CA GLY A 38 -8.96 -21.11 10.63
C GLY A 38 -7.92 -20.92 9.52
N ASP A 39 -8.11 -19.97 8.58
CA ASP A 39 -7.12 -19.69 7.52
C ASP A 39 -5.79 -19.20 8.13
N ARG A 40 -4.68 -19.63 7.54
CA ARG A 40 -3.34 -19.09 7.78
C ARG A 40 -3.07 -18.04 6.70
N VAL A 41 -2.96 -16.79 7.12
CA VAL A 41 -2.85 -15.64 6.22
C VAL A 41 -1.50 -14.96 6.35
N LEU A 42 -0.86 -14.69 5.22
CA LEU A 42 0.31 -13.82 5.12
C LEU A 42 -0.12 -12.49 4.52
N GLU A 43 0.09 -11.39 5.22
CA GLU A 43 -0.04 -10.04 4.67
C GLU A 43 1.34 -9.46 4.39
N ILE A 44 1.67 -9.30 3.11
CA ILE A 44 2.91 -8.67 2.65
C ILE A 44 2.65 -7.17 2.50
N GLY A 45 3.51 -6.35 3.12
CA GLY A 45 3.31 -4.90 3.22
C GLY A 45 2.24 -4.54 4.26
N CYS A 46 2.27 -5.17 5.42
CA CYS A 46 1.25 -4.99 6.45
C CYS A 46 1.25 -3.59 7.11
N GLY A 47 2.32 -2.81 6.89
CA GLY A 47 2.46 -1.50 7.50
C GLY A 47 2.35 -1.57 9.02
N THR A 48 1.52 -0.71 9.60
CA THR A 48 1.26 -0.67 11.04
C THR A 48 0.24 -1.70 11.52
N GLY A 49 -0.17 -2.65 10.66
CA GLY A 49 -0.93 -3.85 11.02
C GLY A 49 -2.46 -3.67 11.10
N HIS A 50 -3.04 -2.58 10.61
CA HIS A 50 -4.51 -2.36 10.67
C HIS A 50 -5.30 -3.46 9.97
N LEU A 51 -4.89 -3.87 8.76
CA LEU A 51 -5.59 -4.91 8.02
C LEU A 51 -5.28 -6.29 8.61
N ALA A 52 -4.03 -6.56 9.03
CA ALA A 52 -3.66 -7.79 9.71
C ALA A 52 -4.48 -8.02 10.97
N GLU A 53 -4.69 -6.98 11.79
CA GLU A 53 -5.55 -7.05 12.96
C GLU A 53 -7.00 -7.39 12.60
N PHE A 54 -7.55 -6.77 11.56
CA PHE A 54 -8.90 -7.07 11.08
C PHE A 54 -9.01 -8.52 10.60
N VAL A 55 -8.02 -8.99 9.82
CA VAL A 55 -7.95 -10.39 9.34
C VAL A 55 -7.79 -11.37 10.49
N ALA A 56 -6.96 -11.06 11.50
CA ALA A 56 -6.76 -11.91 12.68
C ALA A 56 -8.06 -12.15 13.46
N ARG A 57 -8.95 -11.17 13.51
CA ARG A 57 -10.30 -11.32 14.11
C ARG A 57 -11.19 -12.24 13.29
N ILE A 58 -11.08 -12.21 11.94
CA ILE A 58 -11.87 -13.08 11.05
C ILE A 58 -11.40 -14.53 11.14
N VAL A 59 -10.09 -14.77 11.06
CA VAL A 59 -9.58 -16.15 11.10
C VAL A 59 -9.73 -16.79 12.48
N GLY A 60 -9.86 -15.98 13.51
CA GLY A 60 -10.15 -16.45 14.88
C GLY A 60 -8.98 -17.26 15.49
N PRO A 61 -9.21 -17.89 16.66
CA PRO A 61 -8.14 -18.55 17.44
C PRO A 61 -7.53 -19.79 16.77
N GLN A 62 -8.22 -20.37 15.80
CA GLN A 62 -7.73 -21.51 15.01
C GLN A 62 -6.91 -21.10 13.80
N GLY A 63 -7.01 -19.85 13.39
CA GLY A 63 -6.25 -19.27 12.29
C GLY A 63 -5.01 -18.53 12.78
N ARG A 64 -4.18 -18.10 11.84
CA ARG A 64 -2.97 -17.33 12.11
C ARG A 64 -2.76 -16.26 11.06
N VAL A 65 -2.29 -15.09 11.47
CA VAL A 65 -1.86 -14.02 10.57
C VAL A 65 -0.40 -13.70 10.80
N VAL A 66 0.38 -13.66 9.73
CA VAL A 66 1.73 -13.12 9.71
C VAL A 66 1.73 -11.87 8.85
N GLY A 67 2.19 -10.76 9.40
CA GLY A 67 2.37 -9.50 8.68
C GLY A 67 3.85 -9.22 8.43
N LEU A 68 4.20 -8.86 7.20
CA LEU A 68 5.56 -8.45 6.82
C LEU A 68 5.55 -7.01 6.30
N ASP A 69 6.54 -6.22 6.71
CA ASP A 69 6.81 -4.90 6.15
C ASP A 69 8.32 -4.61 6.27
N PRO A 70 8.99 -4.00 5.29
CA PRO A 70 10.41 -3.69 5.38
C PRO A 70 10.74 -2.59 6.39
N ARG A 71 9.75 -1.81 6.83
CA ARG A 71 9.94 -0.66 7.73
C ARG A 71 9.86 -1.10 9.18
N THR A 72 11.00 -1.09 9.88
CA THR A 72 11.07 -1.46 11.30
C THR A 72 10.10 -0.65 12.16
N VAL A 73 10.00 0.67 11.93
CA VAL A 73 9.08 1.55 12.68
C VAL A 73 7.62 1.12 12.52
N ALA A 74 7.20 0.72 11.32
CA ALA A 74 5.84 0.24 11.08
C ALA A 74 5.59 -1.09 11.82
N ILE A 75 6.56 -2.01 11.78
CA ILE A 75 6.48 -3.29 12.49
C ILE A 75 6.44 -3.10 14.01
N ASP A 76 7.19 -2.15 14.56
CA ASP A 76 7.15 -1.87 16.00
C ASP A 76 5.75 -1.37 16.44
N ILE A 77 5.05 -0.61 15.59
CA ILE A 77 3.66 -0.24 15.84
C ILE A 77 2.73 -1.46 15.69
N ALA A 78 2.91 -2.25 14.63
CA ALA A 78 2.11 -3.44 14.39
C ALA A 78 2.19 -4.45 15.54
N ARG A 79 3.37 -4.61 16.17
CA ARG A 79 3.58 -5.47 17.35
C ARG A 79 2.83 -5.02 18.58
N ARG A 80 2.43 -3.74 18.68
CA ARG A 80 1.60 -3.24 19.78
C ARG A 80 0.14 -3.71 19.69
N ARG A 81 -0.27 -4.27 18.54
CA ARG A 81 -1.59 -4.89 18.33
C ARG A 81 -1.57 -6.30 18.92
N THR A 82 -1.82 -6.40 20.21
CA THR A 82 -1.67 -7.64 20.99
C THR A 82 -2.80 -8.64 20.71
N LEU A 83 -2.73 -9.31 19.56
CA LEU A 83 -3.61 -10.43 19.24
C LEU A 83 -2.79 -11.73 19.25
N PRO A 84 -3.28 -12.80 19.93
CA PRO A 84 -2.52 -14.02 20.11
C PRO A 84 -2.24 -14.78 18.81
N ASN A 85 -3.02 -14.53 17.78
CA ASN A 85 -2.93 -15.16 16.45
C ASN A 85 -2.33 -14.23 15.38
N PHE A 86 -1.74 -13.08 15.76
CA PHE A 86 -1.06 -12.16 14.86
C PHE A 86 0.42 -12.01 15.23
N THR A 87 1.30 -12.11 14.23
CA THR A 87 2.75 -11.88 14.39
C THR A 87 3.21 -10.91 13.30
N ALA A 88 3.94 -9.85 13.68
CA ALA A 88 4.51 -8.87 12.75
C ALA A 88 6.04 -9.00 12.69
N CYS A 89 6.58 -9.12 11.49
CA CYS A 89 8.00 -9.31 11.21
C CYS A 89 8.52 -8.32 10.18
N VAL A 90 9.78 -7.91 10.33
CA VAL A 90 10.49 -7.16 9.29
C VAL A 90 10.85 -8.12 8.16
N GLY A 91 10.54 -7.75 6.92
CA GLY A 91 10.85 -8.56 5.73
C GLY A 91 10.39 -7.88 4.46
N THR A 92 10.90 -8.33 3.32
CA THR A 92 10.58 -7.82 1.98
C THR A 92 9.71 -8.81 1.21
N ALA A 93 9.02 -8.32 0.18
CA ALA A 93 8.10 -9.13 -0.61
C ALA A 93 8.82 -10.14 -1.51
N ASP A 94 10.04 -9.85 -1.91
CA ASP A 94 10.86 -10.64 -2.83
C ASP A 94 11.83 -11.59 -2.13
N ASP A 95 11.81 -11.60 -0.79
CA ASP A 95 12.62 -12.49 0.04
C ASP A 95 11.82 -12.98 1.27
N LEU A 96 11.16 -14.12 1.10
CA LEU A 96 10.37 -14.78 2.14
C LEU A 96 11.07 -16.05 2.66
N TYR A 97 12.41 -16.13 2.60
CA TYR A 97 13.17 -17.36 2.88
C TYR A 97 12.93 -17.94 4.28
N LEU A 98 12.56 -17.10 5.26
CA LEU A 98 12.25 -17.57 6.62
C LEU A 98 10.86 -18.22 6.73
N LEU A 99 10.03 -18.11 5.69
CA LEU A 99 8.70 -18.71 5.66
C LEU A 99 8.75 -20.04 4.92
N GLU A 100 8.17 -21.07 5.53
CA GLU A 100 8.13 -22.42 4.97
C GLU A 100 7.25 -22.48 3.71
N ASN A 101 7.61 -23.40 2.80
CA ASN A 101 6.80 -23.69 1.62
C ASN A 101 5.42 -24.19 2.02
N ALA A 102 4.40 -23.83 1.26
CA ALA A 102 3.02 -24.30 1.41
C ALA A 102 2.44 -24.09 2.84
N SER A 103 2.88 -23.05 3.54
CA SER A 103 2.51 -22.77 4.93
C SER A 103 1.29 -21.86 5.10
N PHE A 104 0.82 -21.21 4.01
CA PHE A 104 -0.31 -20.28 4.04
C PHE A 104 -1.47 -20.69 3.14
N ASP A 105 -2.68 -20.37 3.57
CA ASP A 105 -3.92 -20.57 2.81
C ASP A 105 -4.21 -19.36 1.91
N VAL A 106 -3.84 -18.17 2.40
CA VAL A 106 -4.05 -16.89 1.71
C VAL A 106 -2.82 -16.00 1.85
N VAL A 107 -2.44 -15.35 0.74
CA VAL A 107 -1.51 -14.21 0.74
C VAL A 107 -2.29 -12.95 0.38
N LEU A 108 -2.08 -11.86 1.11
CA LEU A 108 -2.62 -10.54 0.82
C LEU A 108 -1.49 -9.56 0.53
N MET A 109 -1.67 -8.73 -0.50
CA MET A 109 -0.83 -7.59 -0.84
C MET A 109 -1.74 -6.37 -1.00
N ASN A 110 -2.00 -5.66 0.11
CA ASN A 110 -2.95 -4.54 0.09
C ASN A 110 -2.23 -3.21 -0.07
N SER A 111 -2.54 -2.48 -1.14
CA SER A 111 -2.03 -1.12 -1.43
C SER A 111 -0.49 -1.01 -1.41
N MET A 112 0.20 -2.09 -1.77
CA MET A 112 1.66 -2.14 -1.71
C MET A 112 2.34 -2.66 -2.98
N PHE A 113 1.65 -3.43 -3.82
CA PHE A 113 2.25 -4.13 -4.96
C PHE A 113 2.87 -3.17 -5.99
N HIS A 114 2.30 -1.99 -6.17
CA HIS A 114 2.83 -0.93 -7.02
C HIS A 114 4.14 -0.28 -6.52
N TRP A 115 4.60 -0.64 -5.32
CA TRP A 115 5.89 -0.21 -4.78
C TRP A 115 7.02 -1.24 -4.96
N ILE A 116 6.67 -2.46 -5.38
CA ILE A 116 7.63 -3.54 -5.55
C ILE A 116 8.35 -3.39 -6.90
N GLN A 117 9.67 -3.33 -6.86
CA GLN A 117 10.51 -3.33 -8.05
C GLN A 117 10.54 -4.72 -8.71
N ASN A 118 10.78 -5.76 -7.93
CA ASN A 118 10.87 -7.15 -8.38
C ASN A 118 9.53 -7.88 -8.25
N GLN A 119 8.51 -7.41 -8.98
CA GLN A 119 7.14 -7.92 -8.86
C GLN A 119 7.03 -9.42 -9.19
N GLU A 120 7.75 -9.88 -10.20
CA GLU A 120 7.77 -11.29 -10.58
C GLU A 120 8.33 -12.17 -9.47
N GLN A 121 9.48 -11.81 -8.90
CA GLN A 121 10.07 -12.52 -7.77
C GLN A 121 9.15 -12.53 -6.56
N SER A 122 8.51 -11.41 -6.25
CA SER A 122 7.57 -11.32 -5.13
C SER A 122 6.36 -12.22 -5.31
N LEU A 123 5.83 -12.35 -6.52
CA LEU A 123 4.75 -13.28 -6.82
C LEU A 123 5.22 -14.74 -6.78
N ALA A 124 6.45 -15.03 -7.23
CA ALA A 124 7.03 -16.37 -7.13
C ALA A 124 7.20 -16.80 -5.67
N GLU A 125 7.68 -15.90 -4.79
CA GLU A 125 7.78 -16.15 -3.36
C GLU A 125 6.39 -16.32 -2.71
N ALA A 126 5.41 -15.50 -3.09
CA ALA A 126 4.02 -15.68 -2.65
C ALA A 126 3.46 -17.04 -3.09
N ALA A 127 3.75 -17.48 -4.32
CA ALA A 127 3.36 -18.80 -4.80
C ALA A 127 4.06 -19.91 -4.01
N ARG A 128 5.33 -19.76 -3.67
CA ARG A 128 6.10 -20.76 -2.89
C ARG A 128 5.49 -20.98 -1.51
N VAL A 129 5.18 -19.91 -0.80
CA VAL A 129 4.65 -20.01 0.58
C VAL A 129 3.17 -20.40 0.63
N LEU A 130 2.41 -20.19 -0.44
CA LEU A 130 1.03 -20.65 -0.55
C LEU A 130 0.98 -22.17 -0.71
N ARG A 131 0.07 -22.79 0.05
CA ARG A 131 -0.27 -24.19 -0.20
C ARG A 131 -0.95 -24.36 -1.56
N GLN A 132 -1.01 -25.58 -2.02
CA GLN A 132 -1.73 -25.94 -3.24
C GLN A 132 -3.20 -25.52 -3.15
N GLY A 133 -3.72 -24.86 -4.20
CA GLY A 133 -5.07 -24.27 -4.20
C GLY A 133 -5.22 -23.05 -3.28
N GLY A 134 -4.14 -22.59 -2.66
CA GLY A 134 -4.11 -21.35 -1.89
C GLY A 134 -4.41 -20.12 -2.77
N ARG A 135 -4.78 -19.03 -2.15
CA ARG A 135 -5.28 -17.83 -2.82
C ARG A 135 -4.36 -16.63 -2.59
N ILE A 136 -4.19 -15.80 -3.61
CA ILE A 136 -3.58 -14.50 -3.45
C ILE A 136 -4.60 -13.39 -3.76
N GLY A 137 -4.68 -12.39 -2.89
CA GLY A 137 -5.44 -11.17 -3.09
C GLY A 137 -4.50 -9.98 -3.20
N ILE A 138 -4.62 -9.20 -4.27
CA ILE A 138 -3.78 -8.02 -4.51
C ILE A 138 -4.70 -6.81 -4.70
N SER A 139 -4.38 -5.70 -4.02
CA SER A 139 -4.86 -4.38 -4.39
C SER A 139 -3.68 -3.45 -4.63
N ALA A 140 -3.74 -2.67 -5.69
CA ALA A 140 -2.68 -1.74 -6.06
C ALA A 140 -3.25 -0.52 -6.76
N LEU A 141 -2.54 0.61 -6.72
CA LEU A 141 -2.88 1.76 -7.55
C LEU A 141 -2.79 1.38 -9.02
N ALA A 142 -3.84 1.68 -9.77
CA ALA A 142 -3.90 1.40 -11.21
C ALA A 142 -2.95 2.31 -11.99
N LYS A 143 -2.42 1.78 -13.11
CA LYS A 143 -1.64 2.57 -14.07
C LYS A 143 -2.53 3.56 -14.82
N LYS A 144 -3.77 3.14 -15.13
CA LYS A 144 -4.80 3.91 -15.84
C LYS A 144 -6.17 3.58 -15.28
N PRO A 145 -7.12 4.54 -15.24
CA PRO A 145 -6.91 5.98 -15.44
C PRO A 145 -6.09 6.60 -14.30
N PRO A 146 -5.50 7.79 -14.49
CA PRO A 146 -4.84 8.50 -13.41
C PRO A 146 -5.85 8.82 -12.31
N HIS A 147 -5.44 8.72 -11.05
CA HIS A 147 -6.28 9.15 -9.94
C HIS A 147 -6.11 10.66 -9.65
N THR A 148 -7.09 11.25 -8.99
CA THR A 148 -7.17 12.69 -8.73
C THR A 148 -5.88 13.28 -8.18
N TRP A 149 -5.30 12.63 -7.17
CA TRP A 149 -4.05 13.08 -6.55
C TRP A 149 -2.89 13.21 -7.55
N GLN A 150 -2.75 12.25 -8.46
CA GLN A 150 -1.69 12.29 -9.47
C GLN A 150 -1.84 13.50 -10.39
N VAL A 151 -3.04 13.76 -10.86
CA VAL A 151 -3.33 14.91 -11.74
C VAL A 151 -2.99 16.22 -11.02
N LEU A 152 -3.41 16.36 -9.76
CA LEU A 152 -3.12 17.53 -8.95
C LEU A 152 -1.62 17.73 -8.72
N PHE A 153 -0.91 16.66 -8.41
CA PHE A 153 0.54 16.71 -8.22
C PHE A 153 1.27 17.16 -9.47
N ASP A 154 0.91 16.60 -10.63
CA ASP A 154 1.52 16.95 -11.90
C ASP A 154 1.37 18.43 -12.21
N GLU A 155 0.18 18.98 -11.96
CA GLU A 155 -0.12 20.40 -12.19
C GLU A 155 0.65 21.31 -11.24
N VAL A 156 0.58 21.00 -9.95
CA VAL A 156 1.26 21.78 -8.90
C VAL A 156 2.78 21.77 -9.06
N PHE A 157 3.36 20.62 -9.39
CA PHE A 157 4.82 20.53 -9.59
C PHE A 157 5.25 21.29 -10.85
N ARG A 158 4.46 21.25 -11.92
CA ARG A 158 4.72 22.02 -13.12
C ARG A 158 4.67 23.52 -12.83
N SER A 159 3.64 23.98 -12.15
CA SER A 159 3.46 25.39 -11.78
C SER A 159 4.54 25.90 -10.81
N ALA A 160 5.06 25.03 -9.94
CA ALA A 160 6.16 25.35 -9.03
C ALA A 160 7.55 25.33 -9.69
N GLY A 161 7.62 25.14 -11.01
CA GLY A 161 8.89 25.08 -11.75
C GLY A 161 9.74 23.85 -11.40
N LEU A 162 9.12 22.78 -10.93
CA LEU A 162 9.78 21.54 -10.58
C LEU A 162 9.73 20.51 -11.73
N GLY A 163 9.20 20.90 -12.89
CA GLY A 163 8.99 20.06 -14.06
C GLY A 163 7.77 19.13 -13.91
N ASP A 164 7.52 18.27 -14.89
CA ASP A 164 6.47 17.27 -14.80
C ASP A 164 6.85 16.11 -13.87
N SER A 165 5.88 15.31 -13.44
CA SER A 165 6.10 14.16 -12.58
C SER A 165 6.63 12.92 -13.31
N ALA A 166 6.75 12.98 -14.66
CA ALA A 166 7.26 11.88 -15.46
C ALA A 166 8.70 11.51 -15.03
N GLY A 167 8.88 10.26 -14.63
CA GLY A 167 10.18 9.77 -14.12
C GLY A 167 10.48 10.11 -12.67
N ARG A 168 9.52 10.64 -11.91
CA ARG A 168 9.70 10.97 -10.50
C ARG A 168 9.26 9.85 -9.58
N PRO A 169 9.99 9.66 -8.48
CA PRO A 169 9.83 8.48 -7.63
C PRO A 169 8.52 8.40 -6.83
N TRP A 170 7.76 9.48 -6.68
CA TRP A 170 6.47 9.46 -5.99
C TRP A 170 5.30 8.95 -6.83
N ILE A 171 5.48 8.89 -8.16
CA ILE A 171 4.58 8.11 -8.99
C ILE A 171 5.21 6.74 -9.10
N SER A 172 4.65 5.78 -8.40
CA SER A 172 5.13 4.42 -8.42
C SER A 172 5.39 3.98 -9.88
N ALA A 173 6.65 3.75 -10.21
CA ALA A 173 7.09 3.33 -11.54
C ALA A 173 6.58 1.93 -11.89
N TYR A 174 6.10 1.18 -10.89
CA TYR A 174 5.75 -0.24 -11.01
C TYR A 174 4.24 -0.48 -11.00
N ARG A 175 3.44 0.56 -11.35
CA ARG A 175 1.99 0.38 -11.52
C ARG A 175 1.71 -0.43 -12.78
N LEU A 176 0.76 -1.33 -12.67
CA LEU A 176 0.30 -2.17 -13.78
C LEU A 176 -1.13 -1.79 -14.16
N ASP A 177 -1.53 -2.15 -15.37
CA ASP A 177 -2.93 -2.29 -15.72
C ASP A 177 -3.41 -3.73 -15.48
N SER A 178 -4.69 -3.98 -15.73
CA SER A 178 -5.31 -5.28 -15.42
C SER A 178 -4.73 -6.42 -16.27
N ASP A 179 -4.36 -6.13 -17.52
CA ASP A 179 -3.81 -7.14 -18.44
C ASP A 179 -2.37 -7.46 -18.07
N GLU A 180 -1.56 -6.45 -17.76
CA GLU A 180 -0.19 -6.62 -17.29
C GLU A 180 -0.14 -7.46 -16.00
N LEU A 181 -1.04 -7.17 -15.03
CA LEU A 181 -1.09 -7.95 -13.78
C LEU A 181 -1.57 -9.38 -14.03
N SER A 182 -2.58 -9.58 -14.88
CA SER A 182 -3.06 -10.92 -15.24
C SER A 182 -1.98 -11.76 -15.89
N HIS A 183 -1.21 -11.15 -16.79
CA HIS A 183 -0.10 -11.81 -17.48
C HIS A 183 1.01 -12.21 -16.49
N LEU A 184 1.36 -11.31 -15.59
CA LEU A 184 2.38 -11.56 -14.58
C LEU A 184 1.97 -12.67 -13.59
N LEU A 185 0.71 -12.69 -13.15
CA LEU A 185 0.18 -13.78 -12.33
C LEU A 185 0.25 -15.13 -13.03
N ALA A 186 -0.16 -15.19 -14.31
CA ALA A 186 -0.11 -16.43 -15.09
C ALA A 186 1.34 -16.92 -15.27
N LYS A 187 2.29 -16.02 -15.51
CA LYS A 187 3.70 -16.34 -15.68
C LYS A 187 4.31 -17.08 -14.48
N VAL A 188 3.86 -16.77 -13.28
CA VAL A 188 4.36 -17.39 -12.04
C VAL A 188 3.46 -18.51 -11.50
N GLY A 189 2.55 -19.04 -12.32
CA GLY A 189 1.76 -20.22 -11.98
C GLY A 189 0.46 -19.94 -11.21
N PHE A 190 -0.04 -18.70 -11.22
CA PHE A 190 -1.36 -18.40 -10.70
C PHE A 190 -2.42 -18.44 -11.82
N GLN A 191 -3.59 -18.93 -11.49
CA GLN A 191 -4.80 -18.76 -12.28
C GLN A 191 -5.60 -17.57 -11.70
N ALA A 192 -5.65 -16.48 -12.44
CA ALA A 192 -6.49 -15.35 -12.09
C ALA A 192 -7.97 -15.76 -12.15
N THR A 193 -8.69 -15.51 -11.05
CA THR A 193 -10.15 -15.71 -10.98
C THR A 193 -10.89 -14.40 -11.18
N SER A 194 -10.25 -13.28 -10.89
CA SER A 194 -10.76 -11.93 -11.12
C SER A 194 -9.59 -10.95 -11.13
N VAL A 195 -9.49 -10.14 -12.16
CA VAL A 195 -8.62 -8.96 -12.19
C VAL A 195 -9.40 -7.81 -12.81
N GLY A 196 -9.44 -6.67 -12.14
CA GLY A 196 -10.18 -5.52 -12.64
C GLY A 196 -10.00 -4.25 -11.83
N LEU A 197 -10.44 -3.15 -12.42
CA LEU A 197 -10.46 -1.85 -11.78
C LEU A 197 -11.60 -1.75 -10.77
N ARG A 198 -11.30 -1.14 -9.64
CA ARG A 198 -12.28 -0.81 -8.60
C ARG A 198 -12.10 0.64 -8.18
N PRO A 199 -13.09 1.49 -8.41
CA PRO A 199 -13.04 2.87 -7.93
C PRO A 199 -13.29 2.91 -6.42
N PHE A 200 -12.58 3.82 -5.75
CA PHE A 200 -12.80 4.19 -4.36
C PHE A 200 -12.90 5.70 -4.26
N VAL A 201 -13.60 6.14 -3.24
CA VAL A 201 -13.65 7.55 -2.85
C VAL A 201 -13.11 7.64 -1.43
N ASP A 202 -12.07 8.45 -1.27
CA ASP A 202 -11.51 8.75 0.04
C ASP A 202 -11.96 10.13 0.48
N TYR A 203 -12.29 10.27 1.75
CA TYR A 203 -12.63 11.54 2.36
C TYR A 203 -11.61 11.87 3.44
N PHE A 204 -11.10 13.09 3.40
CA PHE A 204 -10.18 13.64 4.40
C PHE A 204 -10.86 14.81 5.11
N ALA A 205 -10.53 15.01 6.38
CA ALA A 205 -11.18 16.05 7.18
C ALA A 205 -10.92 17.46 6.62
N ASP A 206 -9.71 17.68 6.13
CA ASP A 206 -9.27 18.96 5.56
C ASP A 206 -8.08 18.78 4.59
N VAL A 207 -7.68 19.88 3.98
CA VAL A 207 -6.55 19.93 3.04
C VAL A 207 -5.22 19.53 3.71
N GLY A 208 -5.04 19.91 4.97
CA GLY A 208 -3.83 19.56 5.74
C GLY A 208 -3.69 18.06 5.88
N GLU A 209 -4.79 17.37 6.20
CA GLU A 209 -4.79 15.91 6.32
C GLU A 209 -4.47 15.20 5.01
N VAL A 210 -4.98 15.69 3.85
CA VAL A 210 -4.60 15.15 2.53
C VAL A 210 -3.11 15.26 2.33
N ILE A 211 -2.58 16.46 2.54
CA ILE A 211 -1.17 16.76 2.32
C ILE A 211 -0.30 15.89 3.24
N ASP A 212 -0.63 15.80 4.51
CA ASP A 212 0.13 15.02 5.47
C ASP A 212 0.08 13.52 5.17
N PHE A 213 -1.08 12.99 4.75
CA PHE A 213 -1.22 11.60 4.35
C PHE A 213 -0.35 11.26 3.14
N GLU A 214 -0.46 12.03 2.07
CA GLU A 214 0.27 11.73 0.82
C GLU A 214 1.79 11.93 1.00
N PHE A 215 2.21 12.94 1.77
CA PHE A 215 3.63 13.12 2.07
C PHE A 215 4.18 12.09 3.05
N SER A 216 3.38 11.58 4.00
CA SER A 216 3.81 10.48 4.84
C SER A 216 4.02 9.20 4.04
N ALA A 217 3.14 8.94 3.06
CA ALA A 217 3.29 7.82 2.15
C ALA A 217 4.60 7.90 1.34
N LEU A 218 4.91 9.08 0.80
CA LEU A 218 6.15 9.32 0.06
C LEU A 218 7.41 9.17 0.94
N ASN A 219 7.37 9.67 2.17
CA ASN A 219 8.49 9.56 3.11
C ASN A 219 8.71 8.14 3.65
N SER A 220 7.68 7.28 3.57
CA SER A 220 7.73 5.91 4.10
C SER A 220 8.50 4.93 3.22
N LEU A 221 8.77 5.29 1.96
CA LEU A 221 9.26 4.37 0.94
C LEU A 221 10.76 4.13 0.94
N GLY A 222 11.50 4.68 1.90
CA GLY A 222 12.93 4.40 2.13
C GLY A 222 13.86 4.63 0.93
N ASN A 223 14.94 5.30 1.18
CA ASN A 223 16.22 5.46 0.45
C ASN A 223 16.26 5.86 -1.03
N SER A 224 15.29 5.59 -1.88
CA SER A 224 15.38 6.00 -3.29
C SER A 224 14.31 7.00 -3.75
N THR A 225 13.22 7.12 -3.02
CA THR A 225 12.09 7.95 -3.45
C THR A 225 11.53 8.86 -2.34
N GLY A 226 11.62 8.46 -1.08
CA GLY A 226 11.02 9.16 0.05
C GLY A 226 11.63 10.51 0.39
N ASN A 227 12.82 10.78 -0.09
CA ASN A 227 13.56 12.01 0.24
C ASN A 227 13.42 13.15 -0.77
N PHE A 228 12.70 12.95 -1.89
CA PHE A 228 12.63 14.04 -2.88
C PHE A 228 11.98 15.29 -2.28
N PHE A 229 10.80 15.12 -1.66
CA PHE A 229 10.08 16.27 -1.09
C PHE A 229 10.78 16.82 0.14
N ALA A 230 11.27 15.97 1.02
CA ALA A 230 12.08 16.37 2.17
C ALA A 230 13.39 17.03 1.74
N GLY A 231 13.98 16.62 0.63
CA GLY A 231 15.18 17.19 0.04
C GLY A 231 14.99 18.53 -0.67
N LEU A 232 13.73 18.95 -0.94
CA LEU A 232 13.47 20.26 -1.50
C LEU A 232 13.84 21.37 -0.50
N PRO A 233 14.34 22.54 -0.97
CA PRO A 233 14.47 23.73 -0.13
C PRO A 233 13.16 24.08 0.57
N ALA A 234 13.21 24.56 1.81
CA ALA A 234 12.02 24.87 2.61
C ALA A 234 11.04 25.79 1.88
N GLU A 235 11.54 26.80 1.15
CA GLU A 235 10.72 27.70 0.35
C GLU A 235 9.95 26.97 -0.76
N LYS A 236 10.59 26.03 -1.45
CA LYS A 236 9.93 25.22 -2.49
C LYS A 236 8.88 24.27 -1.91
N ARG A 237 9.19 23.65 -0.76
CA ARG A 237 8.19 22.83 -0.03
C ARG A 237 6.97 23.65 0.34
N ALA A 238 7.17 24.87 0.89
CA ALA A 238 6.07 25.76 1.25
C ALA A 238 5.24 26.17 0.03
N LYS A 239 5.85 26.47 -1.10
CA LYS A 239 5.15 26.79 -2.35
C LYS A 239 4.31 25.61 -2.85
N VAL A 240 4.86 24.41 -2.86
CA VAL A 240 4.12 23.20 -3.26
C VAL A 240 2.95 22.93 -2.32
N ARG A 241 3.15 23.01 -0.99
CA ARG A 241 2.07 22.85 -0.02
C ARG A 241 0.96 23.88 -0.22
N ALA A 242 1.31 25.14 -0.43
CA ALA A 242 0.34 26.20 -0.65
C ALA A 242 -0.43 26.02 -1.97
N ALA A 243 0.24 25.63 -3.05
CA ALA A 243 -0.39 25.35 -4.32
C ALA A 243 -1.33 24.14 -4.24
N LEU A 244 -0.92 23.04 -3.59
CA LEU A 244 -1.78 21.89 -3.35
C LEU A 244 -3.00 22.26 -2.49
N ALA A 245 -2.79 23.07 -1.45
CA ALA A 245 -3.89 23.55 -0.63
C ALA A 245 -4.91 24.36 -1.43
N HIS A 246 -4.45 25.18 -2.35
CA HIS A 246 -5.31 25.95 -3.27
C HIS A 246 -6.10 25.04 -4.21
N GLU A 247 -5.43 24.10 -4.87
CA GLU A 247 -6.08 23.17 -5.80
C GLU A 247 -7.09 22.24 -5.12
N LEU A 248 -6.81 21.81 -3.90
CA LEU A 248 -7.68 20.90 -3.14
C LEU A 248 -8.99 21.56 -2.70
N ILE A 249 -9.10 22.89 -2.69
CA ILE A 249 -10.36 23.60 -2.37
C ILE A 249 -11.48 23.16 -3.34
N ALA A 250 -11.15 22.88 -4.61
CA ALA A 250 -12.12 22.42 -5.60
C ALA A 250 -12.73 21.03 -5.28
N TYR A 251 -12.13 20.30 -4.35
CA TYR A 251 -12.54 18.96 -3.92
C TYR A 251 -13.20 18.96 -2.54
N ASP A 252 -13.38 20.15 -1.95
CA ASP A 252 -14.03 20.29 -0.64
C ASP A 252 -15.53 20.03 -0.76
N THR A 253 -16.04 19.23 0.17
CA THR A 253 -17.45 18.85 0.26
C THR A 253 -17.92 18.94 1.68
N PRO A 254 -19.24 18.91 1.95
CA PRO A 254 -19.75 18.85 3.33
C PRO A 254 -19.22 17.67 4.16
N SER A 255 -18.68 16.62 3.49
CA SER A 255 -18.10 15.44 4.13
C SER A 255 -16.56 15.49 4.20
N GLY A 256 -15.95 16.60 3.81
CA GLY A 256 -14.51 16.81 3.73
C GLY A 256 -13.97 16.75 2.28
N ILE A 257 -12.65 16.77 2.16
CA ILE A 257 -11.97 16.72 0.85
C ILE A 257 -12.16 15.34 0.22
N ARG A 258 -12.79 15.30 -0.94
CA ARG A 258 -13.10 14.09 -1.68
C ARG A 258 -12.03 13.80 -2.75
N LEU A 259 -11.39 12.63 -2.68
CA LEU A 259 -10.42 12.17 -3.67
C LEU A 259 -10.83 10.82 -4.26
N ASP A 260 -10.87 10.75 -5.59
CA ASP A 260 -11.15 9.50 -6.29
C ASP A 260 -9.85 8.73 -6.51
N ARG A 261 -9.89 7.40 -6.22
CA ARG A 261 -8.79 6.47 -6.46
C ARG A 261 -9.24 5.34 -7.37
N HIS A 262 -8.38 4.96 -8.29
CA HIS A 262 -8.58 3.79 -9.12
C HIS A 262 -7.59 2.70 -8.69
N MET A 263 -8.14 1.64 -8.10
CA MET A 263 -7.36 0.50 -7.65
C MET A 263 -7.56 -0.68 -8.60
N ILE A 264 -6.50 -1.43 -8.88
CA ILE A 264 -6.64 -2.77 -9.43
C ILE A 264 -6.85 -3.71 -8.26
N PHE A 265 -7.84 -4.58 -8.39
CA PHE A 265 -8.06 -5.72 -7.51
C PHE A 265 -7.85 -6.99 -8.30
N ALA A 266 -7.02 -7.88 -7.76
CA ALA A 266 -6.80 -9.20 -8.33
C ALA A 266 -7.03 -10.27 -7.27
N LEU A 267 -7.70 -11.33 -7.68
CA LEU A 267 -7.80 -12.59 -6.94
C LEU A 267 -7.31 -13.70 -7.87
N ALA A 268 -6.38 -14.49 -7.38
CA ALA A 268 -5.86 -15.63 -8.12
C ALA A 268 -5.65 -16.85 -7.21
N ARG A 269 -5.61 -18.03 -7.80
CA ARG A 269 -5.32 -19.29 -7.11
C ARG A 269 -3.99 -19.86 -7.60
N LYS A 270 -3.20 -20.40 -6.69
CA LYS A 270 -2.04 -21.20 -7.03
C LYS A 270 -2.51 -22.48 -7.71
N LEU A 271 -2.09 -22.67 -8.95
CA LEU A 271 -2.34 -23.92 -9.69
C LEU A 271 -1.52 -25.07 -9.08
N TRP A 272 -1.93 -26.29 -9.46
CA TRP A 272 -1.20 -27.51 -9.15
C TRP A 272 0.19 -27.43 -9.79
N GLY A 273 1.24 -27.47 -9.01
CA GLY A 273 2.63 -27.58 -9.41
C GLY A 273 3.31 -28.65 -8.59
#